data_211398bc9e991766d1d8ae7bd4271055
#
_entry.id   211398bc9e991766d1d8ae7bd4271055
#
_cell.length_a   1.000
_cell.length_b   1.000
_cell.length_c   1.000
_cell.angle_alpha   90.00
_cell.angle_beta   90.00
_cell.angle_gamma   90.00
#
_symmetry.space_group_name_H-M   'P 1'
#
loop_
_entity.id
_entity.type
_entity.pdbx_description
1 polymer ?
#
loop_
_entity_poly.entity_id
_entity_poly.type
_entity_poly.pdbx_seq_one_letter_code
_entity_poly.pdbx_strand_id
1 'polypeptide(L)'
;MIFDDAPQIDVGVFGGSGFYDLLESAEEYKLYTPYGSPSSQVMIGKIGGKTVGFIPRHDKGHMIPPHLINYRANMYAMHMMGAKRVLGPSACGSLQPHIKPGDFVVVDQFVDRTKGRKDTFYDGQRVVHVSSA
;
A
#
# COMPACT_ATOMS: atom_id res chain seq x y z
N MET A 1 17.17 11.33 12.51
CA MET A 1 15.72 11.49 12.26
C MET A 1 15.07 10.29 12.89
N ILE A 2 14.41 10.51 14.02
CA ILE A 2 13.94 9.48 14.95
C ILE A 2 12.63 8.94 14.37
N PHE A 3 12.61 7.67 13.97
CA PHE A 3 11.43 6.99 13.43
C PHE A 3 10.54 6.39 14.54
N ASP A 4 10.84 6.73 15.81
CA ASP A 4 10.21 6.09 16.98
C ASP A 4 8.76 6.55 17.27
N ASP A 5 8.26 7.58 16.59
CA ASP A 5 6.92 8.13 16.85
C ASP A 5 5.86 7.76 15.80
N ALA A 6 6.18 6.83 14.88
CA ALA A 6 5.18 6.39 13.92
C ALA A 6 4.11 5.54 14.64
N PRO A 7 2.82 5.84 14.49
CA PRO A 7 1.76 5.07 15.11
C PRO A 7 1.79 3.63 14.60
N GLN A 8 1.57 2.67 15.50
CA GLN A 8 1.59 1.26 15.17
C GLN A 8 0.26 0.81 14.56
N ILE A 9 0.32 0.00 13.51
CA ILE A 9 -0.85 -0.55 12.84
C ILE A 9 -0.78 -2.07 12.72
N ASP A 10 -1.93 -2.73 12.73
CA ASP A 10 -2.05 -4.18 12.50
C ASP A 10 -1.98 -4.51 11.00
N VAL A 11 -2.67 -3.70 10.19
CA VAL A 11 -2.87 -3.93 8.75
C VAL A 11 -2.64 -2.64 7.97
N GLY A 12 -1.85 -2.72 6.93
CA GLY A 12 -1.72 -1.68 5.92
C GLY A 12 -2.64 -1.94 4.72
N VAL A 13 -3.21 -0.88 4.14
CA VAL A 13 -4.05 -0.99 2.95
C VAL A 13 -3.63 0.04 1.91
N PHE A 14 -3.40 -0.42 0.67
CA PHE A 14 -3.25 0.45 -0.49
C PHE A 14 -4.52 0.39 -1.33
N GLY A 15 -5.32 1.45 -1.36
CA GLY A 15 -6.60 1.39 -2.05
C GLY A 15 -6.97 2.66 -2.81
N GLY A 16 -8.15 2.64 -3.39
CA GLY A 16 -8.79 3.82 -3.95
C GLY A 16 -9.50 4.66 -2.87
N SER A 17 -10.02 5.82 -3.25
CA SER A 17 -10.61 6.80 -2.33
C SER A 17 -11.84 6.32 -1.54
N GLY A 18 -12.53 5.27 -2.00
CA GLY A 18 -13.74 4.75 -1.32
C GLY A 18 -13.49 4.07 0.03
N PHE A 19 -12.23 3.87 0.45
CA PHE A 19 -11.92 3.29 1.76
C PHE A 19 -11.96 4.28 2.92
N TYR A 20 -11.99 5.59 2.64
CA TYR A 20 -12.00 6.62 3.69
C TYR A 20 -13.21 6.51 4.61
N ASP A 21 -14.37 6.23 4.05
CA ASP A 21 -15.64 6.16 4.78
C ASP A 21 -15.76 4.91 5.68
N LEU A 22 -14.83 3.96 5.53
CA LEU A 22 -14.82 2.73 6.31
C LEU A 22 -14.00 2.83 7.60
N LEU A 23 -13.17 3.86 7.73
CA LEU A 23 -12.29 4.03 8.89
C LEU A 23 -13.01 4.81 10.00
N GLU A 24 -13.21 4.16 11.14
CA GLU A 24 -13.70 4.82 12.33
C GLU A 24 -12.61 5.72 12.93
N SER A 25 -12.97 6.96 13.27
CA SER A 25 -12.08 7.92 13.96
C SER A 25 -10.72 8.08 13.25
N ALA A 26 -10.75 8.24 11.94
CA ALA A 26 -9.53 8.31 11.15
C ALA A 26 -8.73 9.59 11.42
N GLU A 27 -7.44 9.43 11.66
CA GLU A 27 -6.46 10.51 11.79
C GLU A 27 -5.45 10.46 10.65
N GLU A 28 -4.96 11.64 10.23
CA GLU A 28 -3.97 11.76 9.15
C GLU A 28 -2.57 11.91 9.70
N TYR A 29 -1.65 11.09 9.20
CA TYR A 29 -0.24 11.13 9.57
C TYR A 29 0.64 11.37 8.34
N LYS A 30 1.51 12.37 8.45
CA LYS A 30 2.50 12.65 7.42
C LYS A 30 3.78 11.90 7.72
N LEU A 31 4.16 10.99 6.84
CA LEU A 31 5.38 10.21 6.96
C LEU A 31 6.38 10.57 5.87
N TYR A 32 7.66 10.51 6.23
CA TYR A 32 8.77 10.63 5.30
C TYR A 32 9.60 9.36 5.38
N THR A 33 9.93 8.80 4.24
CA THR A 33 10.74 7.59 4.15
C THR A 33 12.10 7.87 3.52
N PRO A 34 13.08 6.98 3.64
CA PRO A 34 14.35 7.10 2.91
C PRO A 34 14.19 7.10 1.39
N TYR A 35 13.03 6.67 0.90
CA TYR A 35 12.68 6.65 -0.52
C TYR A 35 11.84 7.85 -0.96
N GLY A 36 11.70 8.86 -0.10
CA GLY A 36 10.85 10.03 -0.32
C GLY A 36 9.48 9.91 0.35
N SER A 37 8.56 10.77 -0.05
CA SER A 37 7.21 10.77 0.49
C SER A 37 6.36 9.65 -0.12
N PRO A 38 5.47 9.03 0.66
CA PRO A 38 4.38 8.21 0.14
C PRO A 38 3.45 9.01 -0.79
N SER A 39 2.58 8.31 -1.50
CA SER A 39 1.62 8.92 -2.43
C SER A 39 0.68 9.91 -1.75
N SER A 40 0.40 9.72 -0.47
CA SER A 40 -0.44 10.60 0.34
C SER A 40 -0.07 10.47 1.81
N GLN A 41 -0.69 11.29 2.64
CA GLN A 41 -0.69 11.06 4.09
C GLN A 41 -1.33 9.72 4.40
N VAL A 42 -0.88 9.08 5.48
CA VAL A 42 -1.47 7.82 5.94
C VAL A 42 -2.68 8.14 6.80
N MET A 43 -3.80 7.56 6.45
CA MET A 43 -5.01 7.59 7.27
C MET A 43 -4.96 6.40 8.23
N ILE A 44 -5.08 6.65 9.53
CA ILE A 44 -5.09 5.59 10.54
C ILE A 44 -6.42 5.62 11.26
N GLY A 45 -7.09 4.49 11.30
CA GLY A 45 -8.37 4.32 11.96
C GLY A 45 -8.58 2.88 12.39
N LYS A 46 -9.80 2.55 12.82
CA LYS A 46 -10.14 1.20 13.25
C LYS A 46 -11.16 0.57 12.31
N ILE A 47 -10.99 -0.72 12.07
CA ILE A 47 -11.99 -1.58 11.41
C ILE A 47 -12.02 -2.91 12.17
N GLY A 48 -13.17 -3.28 12.70
CA GLY A 48 -13.35 -4.55 13.41
C GLY A 48 -12.35 -4.76 14.56
N GLY A 49 -12.03 -3.71 15.30
CA GLY A 49 -11.07 -3.76 16.42
C GLY A 49 -9.61 -3.82 16.03
N LYS A 50 -9.27 -3.76 14.74
CA LYS A 50 -7.90 -3.69 14.22
C LYS A 50 -7.53 -2.27 13.88
N THR A 51 -6.29 -1.88 14.17
CA THR A 51 -5.74 -0.60 13.71
C THR A 51 -5.28 -0.75 12.28
N VAL A 52 -5.86 0.05 11.39
CA VAL A 52 -5.62 0.01 9.95
C VAL A 52 -4.99 1.30 9.49
N GLY A 53 -3.88 1.20 8.78
CA GLY A 53 -3.26 2.31 8.07
C GLY A 53 -3.59 2.24 6.58
N PHE A 54 -4.13 3.31 6.04
CA PHE A 54 -4.56 3.39 4.65
C PHE A 54 -3.77 4.46 3.88
N ILE A 55 -3.27 4.11 2.70
CA ILE A 55 -2.66 5.06 1.75
C ILE A 55 -3.41 4.96 0.42
N PRO A 56 -4.02 6.06 -0.07
CA PRO A 56 -4.54 6.11 -1.42
C PRO A 56 -3.37 6.12 -2.42
N ARG A 57 -3.32 5.11 -3.30
CA ARG A 57 -2.21 4.94 -4.25
C ARG A 57 -2.02 6.13 -5.19
N HIS A 58 -3.11 6.72 -5.61
CA HIS A 58 -3.16 7.81 -6.58
C HIS A 58 -3.34 9.19 -5.96
N ASP A 59 -3.12 9.30 -4.64
CA ASP A 59 -3.47 10.46 -3.84
C ASP A 59 -4.99 10.74 -3.77
N LYS A 60 -5.40 11.65 -2.89
CA LYS A 60 -6.82 11.98 -2.61
C LYS A 60 -7.57 12.52 -3.82
N GLY A 61 -6.97 12.96 -4.85
CA GLY A 61 -7.62 13.49 -6.06
C GLY A 61 -7.36 12.67 -7.31
N HIS A 62 -6.81 11.45 -7.20
CA HIS A 62 -6.31 10.67 -8.35
C HIS A 62 -5.28 11.44 -9.19
N MET A 63 -4.46 12.27 -8.52
CA MET A 63 -3.51 13.17 -9.18
C MET A 63 -2.21 12.47 -9.60
N ILE A 64 -1.92 11.29 -9.04
CA ILE A 64 -0.68 10.56 -9.33
C ILE A 64 -0.96 9.43 -10.31
N PRO A 65 -0.48 9.50 -11.55
CA PRO A 65 -0.62 8.41 -12.51
C PRO A 65 0.21 7.18 -12.08
N PRO A 66 -0.17 5.97 -12.51
CA PRO A 66 0.44 4.72 -12.04
C PRO A 66 1.97 4.64 -12.12
N HIS A 67 2.57 5.23 -13.16
CA HIS A 67 4.03 5.20 -13.36
C HIS A 67 4.80 6.20 -12.48
N LEU A 68 4.11 7.16 -11.84
CA LEU A 68 4.70 8.13 -10.92
C LEU A 68 4.49 7.78 -9.44
N ILE A 69 3.73 6.75 -9.15
CA ILE A 69 3.53 6.29 -7.77
C ILE A 69 4.86 5.88 -7.15
N ASN A 70 5.17 6.40 -5.97
CA ASN A 70 6.34 5.99 -5.20
C ASN A 70 6.04 4.72 -4.40
N TYR A 71 6.06 3.57 -5.09
CA TYR A 71 5.75 2.26 -4.50
C TYR A 71 6.68 1.91 -3.34
N ARG A 72 7.97 2.27 -3.42
CA ARG A 72 8.93 2.04 -2.35
C ARG A 72 8.60 2.83 -1.10
N ALA A 73 8.30 4.11 -1.23
CA ALA A 73 7.92 4.94 -0.10
C ALA A 73 6.61 4.45 0.53
N ASN A 74 5.62 4.08 -0.28
CA ASN A 74 4.35 3.54 0.21
C ASN A 74 4.56 2.28 1.05
N MET A 75 5.31 1.31 0.53
CA MET A 75 5.58 0.06 1.24
C MET A 75 6.44 0.29 2.49
N TYR A 76 7.45 1.16 2.39
CA TYR A 76 8.31 1.46 3.53
C TYR A 76 7.56 2.18 4.66
N ALA A 77 6.60 3.05 4.33
CA ALA A 77 5.74 3.68 5.32
C ALA A 77 4.94 2.64 6.13
N MET A 78 4.41 1.61 5.48
CA MET A 78 3.74 0.50 6.18
C MET A 78 4.69 -0.27 7.09
N HIS A 79 5.94 -0.48 6.65
CA HIS A 79 6.98 -1.10 7.47
C HIS A 79 7.31 -0.25 8.71
N MET A 80 7.48 1.07 8.55
CA MET A 80 7.75 1.99 9.67
C MET A 80 6.64 1.95 10.74
N MET A 81 5.40 1.75 10.32
CA MET A 81 4.24 1.64 11.22
C MET A 81 4.03 0.22 11.76
N GLY A 82 4.94 -0.71 11.51
CA GLY A 82 4.87 -2.06 12.04
C GLY A 82 3.75 -2.93 11.46
N ALA A 83 3.22 -2.60 10.27
CA ALA A 83 2.19 -3.39 9.60
C ALA A 83 2.65 -4.85 9.44
N LYS A 84 1.88 -5.78 9.96
CA LYS A 84 2.15 -7.23 9.85
C LYS A 84 1.61 -7.81 8.55
N ARG A 85 0.63 -7.17 7.98
CA ARG A 85 -0.02 -7.55 6.71
C ARG A 85 -0.32 -6.32 5.90
N VAL A 86 -0.20 -6.45 4.59
CA VAL A 86 -0.55 -5.38 3.65
C VAL A 86 -1.54 -5.92 2.62
N LEU A 87 -2.62 -5.18 2.42
CA LEU A 87 -3.64 -5.48 1.43
C LEU A 87 -3.57 -4.46 0.30
N GLY A 88 -3.59 -4.94 -0.94
CA GLY A 88 -3.59 -4.11 -2.13
C GLY A 88 -4.80 -4.40 -3.03
N PRO A 89 -6.03 -4.08 -2.58
CA PRO A 89 -7.21 -4.35 -3.40
C PRO A 89 -7.19 -3.55 -4.70
N SER A 90 -7.61 -4.19 -5.78
CA SER A 90 -7.73 -3.59 -7.11
C SER A 90 -8.99 -4.08 -7.79
N ALA A 91 -9.71 -3.16 -8.43
CA ALA A 91 -10.79 -3.55 -9.34
C ALA A 91 -10.20 -4.11 -10.63
N CYS A 92 -10.62 -5.31 -11.00
CA CYS A 92 -10.13 -6.03 -12.17
C CYS A 92 -11.28 -6.60 -13.00
N GLY A 93 -11.07 -6.71 -14.32
CA GLY A 93 -11.95 -7.50 -15.18
C GLY A 93 -11.64 -8.99 -15.05
N SER A 94 -12.66 -9.83 -14.91
CA SER A 94 -12.50 -11.27 -14.89
C SER A 94 -12.45 -11.85 -16.30
N LEU A 95 -11.56 -12.83 -16.50
CA LEU A 95 -11.52 -13.68 -17.69
C LEU A 95 -12.24 -15.03 -17.45
N GLN A 96 -12.85 -15.20 -16.26
CA GLN A 96 -13.54 -16.42 -15.88
C GLN A 96 -15.04 -16.19 -15.74
N PRO A 97 -15.91 -16.96 -16.44
CA PRO A 97 -17.36 -16.74 -16.42
C PRO A 97 -18.03 -16.89 -15.05
N HIS A 98 -17.42 -17.66 -14.14
CA HIS A 98 -17.95 -17.90 -12.81
C HIS A 98 -17.61 -16.80 -11.80
N ILE A 99 -16.63 -15.93 -12.09
CA ILE A 99 -16.28 -14.77 -11.26
C ILE A 99 -17.05 -13.56 -11.76
N LYS A 100 -17.96 -13.07 -10.96
CA LYS A 100 -18.91 -12.00 -11.30
C LYS A 100 -18.51 -10.66 -10.68
N PRO A 101 -19.03 -9.53 -11.21
CA PRO A 101 -18.89 -8.24 -10.55
C PRO A 101 -19.35 -8.29 -9.10
N GLY A 102 -18.51 -7.78 -8.19
CA GLY A 102 -18.73 -7.83 -6.76
C GLY A 102 -18.07 -8.99 -6.03
N ASP A 103 -17.57 -10.01 -6.76
CA ASP A 103 -16.82 -11.10 -6.15
C ASP A 103 -15.43 -10.64 -5.70
N PHE A 104 -14.98 -11.13 -4.55
CA PHE A 104 -13.61 -10.97 -4.08
C PHE A 104 -12.79 -12.20 -4.44
N VAL A 105 -11.63 -11.97 -5.03
CA VAL A 105 -10.68 -13.02 -5.39
C VAL A 105 -9.37 -12.77 -4.66
N VAL A 106 -8.95 -13.74 -3.87
CA VAL A 106 -7.60 -13.77 -3.30
C VAL A 106 -6.70 -14.50 -4.27
N VAL A 107 -5.75 -13.79 -4.87
CA VAL A 107 -4.84 -14.35 -5.86
C VAL A 107 -3.83 -15.28 -5.19
N ASP A 108 -3.52 -16.39 -5.80
CA ASP A 108 -2.49 -17.35 -5.39
C ASP A 108 -1.21 -17.21 -6.21
N GLN A 109 -1.28 -16.49 -7.37
CA GLN A 109 -0.13 -16.23 -8.22
C GLN A 109 -0.38 -14.96 -9.07
N PHE A 110 0.71 -14.35 -9.56
CA PHE A 110 0.65 -13.22 -10.49
C PHE A 110 1.80 -13.27 -11.50
N VAL A 111 1.61 -12.56 -12.60
CA VAL A 111 2.67 -12.28 -13.58
C VAL A 111 2.89 -10.79 -13.62
N ASP A 112 4.09 -10.35 -13.23
CA ASP A 112 4.47 -8.94 -13.29
C ASP A 112 4.85 -8.57 -14.73
N ARG A 113 4.09 -7.66 -15.31
CA ARG A 113 4.35 -7.05 -16.62
C ARG A 113 4.59 -5.56 -16.56
N THR A 114 4.82 -5.02 -15.36
CA THR A 114 5.10 -3.59 -15.20
C THR A 114 6.45 -3.23 -15.79
N LYS A 115 6.58 -1.99 -16.26
CA LYS A 115 7.81 -1.46 -16.85
C LYS A 115 8.10 -0.04 -16.34
N GLY A 116 9.39 0.29 -16.24
CA GLY A 116 9.82 1.66 -15.94
C GLY A 116 9.52 2.12 -14.51
N ARG A 117 9.29 1.21 -13.59
CA ARG A 117 9.03 1.50 -12.18
C ARG A 117 10.29 1.26 -11.34
N LYS A 118 10.40 2.00 -10.24
CA LYS A 118 11.36 1.69 -9.19
C LYS A 118 10.72 0.65 -8.27
N ASP A 119 10.96 -0.61 -8.54
CA ASP A 119 10.28 -1.77 -7.95
C ASP A 119 11.16 -2.58 -6.98
N THR A 120 12.39 -2.11 -6.71
CA THR A 120 13.30 -2.76 -5.78
C THR A 120 13.78 -1.81 -4.69
N PHE A 121 13.99 -2.33 -3.47
CA PHE A 121 14.69 -1.65 -2.38
C PHE A 121 16.22 -1.81 -2.47
N TYR A 122 16.71 -2.65 -3.37
CA TYR A 122 18.11 -3.07 -3.48
C TYR A 122 18.76 -2.52 -4.77
N ASP A 123 18.58 -1.22 -5.01
CA ASP A 123 19.16 -0.51 -6.17
C ASP A 123 20.55 0.11 -5.88
N GLY A 124 21.19 -0.33 -4.78
CA GLY A 124 22.54 0.09 -4.39
C GLY A 124 23.65 -0.71 -5.06
N GLN A 125 24.86 -0.60 -4.48
CA GLN A 125 26.07 -1.22 -5.03
C GLN A 125 26.24 -2.71 -4.68
N ARG A 126 25.29 -3.33 -3.98
CA ARG A 126 25.36 -4.73 -3.56
C ARG A 126 24.27 -5.55 -4.22
N VAL A 127 24.68 -6.73 -4.69
CA VAL A 127 23.72 -7.75 -5.11
C VAL A 127 23.05 -8.35 -3.87
N VAL A 128 21.74 -8.38 -3.85
CA VAL A 128 20.95 -8.99 -2.78
C VAL A 128 20.01 -10.03 -3.39
N HIS A 129 20.08 -11.24 -2.86
CA HIS A 129 19.15 -12.31 -3.21
C HIS A 129 18.12 -12.44 -2.10
N VAL A 130 16.86 -12.21 -2.45
CA VAL A 130 15.72 -12.38 -1.54
C VAL A 130 15.11 -13.74 -1.84
N SER A 131 14.89 -14.55 -0.78
CA SER A 131 14.18 -15.80 -0.95
C SER A 131 12.74 -15.53 -1.38
N SER A 132 12.30 -16.16 -2.44
CA SER A 132 10.89 -16.27 -2.76
C SER A 132 10.29 -17.33 -1.84
N ALA A 133 9.48 -16.92 -0.90
CA ALA A 133 8.76 -17.85 -0.02
C ALA A 133 7.68 -18.60 -0.80
#